data_80ac4f2c7f182b77f4b880d6f3e4e708
#
_entry.id   80ac4f2c7f182b77f4b880d6f3e4e708
#
_cell.length_a   1.000
_cell.length_b   1.000
_cell.length_c   1.000
_cell.angle_alpha   90.00
_cell.angle_beta   90.00
_cell.angle_gamma   90.00
#
_symmetry.space_group_name_H-M   'P 1'
#
loop_
_entity.id
_entity.type
_entity.pdbx_description
1 polymer ?
#
loop_
_entity_poly.entity_id
_entity_poly.type
_entity_poly.pdbx_seq_one_letter_code
_entity_poly.pdbx_strand_id
1 'polypeptide(L)'
;MASTADQEEETNNFSYAMELASAIVLPAAMQTVVELDVFEIISKAGPGAKLSVSEIVDQIPLKDNNPEAAAMMLDRVLRLLVSYNALHCSFVDGQRLYSLAPVSKYFVRNNQNGASLRPYMALSLDKVLMDGWFRLKGQILEGGIAFNKAHGMHIYDYLGVDSSFNDVFNNGMSSHTSVVMEKVLESYKGFEHVKKLVDVGGGLGATLNMIISKYPHIKGINYDLSYVIKNAPSYLGIEHVGGGLFESVPKADTIFMKWVLNGFDDEQSLKLLKNCYKALPDGGKLLNVNAAFPEVPENSATSREISLLDTICLIQVPHGRERTKQEYSELAIKAGFKGVNYEYGACNLYVMEFLK
;
A
#
# COMPACT_ATOMS: atom_id res chain seq x y z
N MET A 1 26.10 -25.35 33.52
CA MET A 1 26.53 -24.35 32.53
C MET A 1 25.62 -24.52 31.34
N ALA A 2 25.05 -23.45 30.81
CA ALA A 2 24.25 -23.51 29.60
C ALA A 2 25.12 -24.02 28.43
N SER A 3 24.54 -24.79 27.52
CA SER A 3 25.27 -25.24 26.34
C SER A 3 25.59 -24.05 25.41
N THR A 4 26.56 -24.22 24.51
CA THR A 4 26.83 -23.16 23.49
C THR A 4 25.62 -22.86 22.64
N ALA A 5 24.77 -23.85 22.35
CA ALA A 5 23.51 -23.64 21.61
C ALA A 5 22.51 -22.80 22.42
N ASP A 6 22.37 -23.02 23.74
CA ASP A 6 21.50 -22.22 24.60
C ASP A 6 21.95 -20.73 24.64
N GLN A 7 23.28 -20.49 24.64
CA GLN A 7 23.86 -19.16 24.65
C GLN A 7 23.68 -18.44 23.32
N GLU A 8 23.78 -19.16 22.20
CA GLU A 8 23.50 -18.60 20.86
C GLU A 8 22.03 -18.25 20.71
N GLU A 9 21.12 -19.10 21.17
CA GLU A 9 19.67 -18.84 21.14
C GLU A 9 19.31 -17.63 22.01
N GLU A 10 19.87 -17.53 23.23
CA GLU A 10 19.66 -16.36 24.10
C GLU A 10 20.16 -15.08 23.45
N THR A 11 21.34 -15.10 22.80
CA THR A 11 21.91 -13.94 22.10
C THR A 11 21.04 -13.53 20.93
N ASN A 12 20.54 -14.47 20.15
CA ASN A 12 19.65 -14.20 19.02
C ASN A 12 18.32 -13.59 19.48
N ASN A 13 17.74 -14.12 20.56
CA ASN A 13 16.52 -13.61 21.16
C ASN A 13 16.69 -12.17 21.69
N PHE A 14 17.83 -11.88 22.34
CA PHE A 14 18.16 -10.54 22.79
C PHE A 14 18.31 -9.56 21.60
N SER A 15 19.03 -9.97 20.55
CA SER A 15 19.22 -9.17 19.35
C SER A 15 17.89 -8.85 18.67
N TYR A 16 17.00 -9.84 18.57
CA TYR A 16 15.65 -9.63 18.01
C TYR A 16 14.79 -8.70 18.90
N ALA A 17 14.87 -8.81 20.22
CA ALA A 17 14.20 -7.91 21.14
C ALA A 17 14.70 -6.45 20.98
N MET A 18 16.01 -6.25 20.80
CA MET A 18 16.59 -4.94 20.51
C MET A 18 16.13 -4.37 19.15
N GLU A 19 16.00 -5.22 18.13
CA GLU A 19 15.44 -4.86 16.84
C GLU A 19 14.01 -4.36 16.98
N LEU A 20 13.14 -5.10 17.66
CA LEU A 20 11.76 -4.69 17.93
C LEU A 20 11.66 -3.39 18.72
N ALA A 21 12.49 -3.23 19.77
CA ALA A 21 12.51 -2.00 20.57
C ALA A 21 12.99 -0.77 19.78
N SER A 22 13.81 -0.99 18.77
CA SER A 22 14.40 0.08 17.93
C SER A 22 13.75 0.17 16.53
N ALA A 23 12.63 -0.47 16.32
CA ALA A 23 12.03 -0.67 14.98
C ALA A 23 11.77 0.63 14.21
N ILE A 24 11.56 1.76 14.90
CA ILE A 24 11.37 3.09 14.25
C ILE A 24 12.59 3.56 13.46
N VAL A 25 13.79 3.09 13.80
CA VAL A 25 15.04 3.56 13.18
C VAL A 25 15.13 3.20 11.70
N LEU A 26 14.70 1.97 11.35
CA LEU A 26 14.77 1.49 9.97
C LEU A 26 13.86 2.29 9.02
N PRO A 27 12.55 2.48 9.28
CA PRO A 27 11.70 3.31 8.45
C PRO A 27 12.21 4.75 8.29
N ALA A 28 12.71 5.36 9.37
CA ALA A 28 13.27 6.72 9.33
C ALA A 28 14.53 6.80 8.45
N ALA A 29 15.42 5.81 8.57
CA ALA A 29 16.62 5.72 7.73
C ALA A 29 16.25 5.48 6.25
N MET A 30 15.27 4.60 5.98
CA MET A 30 14.76 4.37 4.63
C MET A 30 14.16 5.62 4.01
N GLN A 31 13.33 6.36 4.75
CA GLN A 31 12.75 7.61 4.27
C GLN A 31 13.84 8.62 3.92
N THR A 32 14.84 8.80 4.79
CA THR A 32 15.98 9.69 4.54
C THR A 32 16.68 9.35 3.22
N VAL A 33 16.98 8.08 2.99
CA VAL A 33 17.63 7.61 1.75
C VAL A 33 16.75 7.82 0.52
N VAL A 34 15.44 7.63 0.67
CA VAL A 34 14.44 7.89 -0.37
C VAL A 34 14.37 9.39 -0.69
N GLU A 35 14.31 10.27 0.32
CA GLU A 35 14.25 11.73 0.15
C GLU A 35 15.52 12.32 -0.45
N LEU A 36 16.69 11.75 -0.12
CA LEU A 36 17.97 12.09 -0.71
C LEU A 36 18.20 11.49 -2.12
N ASP A 37 17.21 10.81 -2.68
CA ASP A 37 17.29 10.15 -3.99
C ASP A 37 18.42 9.12 -4.15
N VAL A 38 18.94 8.53 -3.06
CA VAL A 38 20.09 7.62 -3.11
C VAL A 38 19.83 6.40 -3.99
N PHE A 39 18.64 5.79 -3.89
CA PHE A 39 18.28 4.67 -4.76
C PHE A 39 18.23 5.08 -6.25
N GLU A 40 17.75 6.29 -6.54
CA GLU A 40 17.73 6.85 -7.89
C GLU A 40 19.15 7.11 -8.42
N ILE A 41 20.03 7.66 -7.59
CA ILE A 41 21.43 7.92 -7.92
C ILE A 41 22.12 6.61 -8.32
N ILE A 42 22.00 5.58 -7.48
CA ILE A 42 22.60 4.27 -7.79
C ILE A 42 21.97 3.65 -9.06
N SER A 43 20.64 3.77 -9.21
CA SER A 43 19.93 3.24 -10.39
C SER A 43 20.38 3.90 -11.69
N LYS A 44 20.57 5.22 -11.69
CA LYS A 44 21.02 6.00 -12.86
C LYS A 44 22.45 5.67 -13.30
N ALA A 45 23.28 5.19 -12.38
CA ALA A 45 24.63 4.73 -12.72
C ALA A 45 24.64 3.43 -13.55
N GLY A 46 23.48 2.78 -13.74
CA GLY A 46 23.29 1.64 -14.63
C GLY A 46 23.12 0.29 -13.91
N PRO A 47 22.72 -0.75 -14.66
CA PRO A 47 22.51 -2.07 -14.09
C PRO A 47 23.76 -2.63 -13.41
N GLY A 48 23.64 -3.03 -12.14
CA GLY A 48 24.75 -3.60 -11.37
C GLY A 48 25.80 -2.60 -10.92
N ALA A 49 25.57 -1.29 -11.10
CA ALA A 49 26.47 -0.25 -10.65
C ALA A 49 26.74 -0.34 -9.14
N LYS A 50 27.95 -0.03 -8.76
CA LYS A 50 28.43 0.04 -7.39
C LYS A 50 29.08 1.39 -7.19
N LEU A 51 28.55 2.19 -6.25
CA LEU A 51 29.04 3.51 -5.94
C LEU A 51 29.59 3.56 -4.52
N SER A 52 30.69 4.29 -4.35
CA SER A 52 31.14 4.71 -3.01
C SER A 52 30.18 5.75 -2.43
N VAL A 53 30.23 5.92 -1.13
CA VAL A 53 29.40 6.94 -0.48
C VAL A 53 29.75 8.35 -0.96
N SER A 54 31.01 8.64 -1.27
CA SER A 54 31.45 9.93 -1.83
C SER A 54 30.81 10.20 -3.18
N GLU A 55 30.83 9.23 -4.11
CA GLU A 55 30.19 9.36 -5.43
C GLU A 55 28.69 9.56 -5.33
N ILE A 56 28.03 9.01 -4.28
CA ILE A 56 26.62 9.25 -4.01
C ILE A 56 26.41 10.68 -3.49
N VAL A 57 27.21 11.11 -2.52
CA VAL A 57 27.11 12.44 -1.89
C VAL A 57 27.38 13.57 -2.88
N ASP A 58 28.31 13.37 -3.83
CA ASP A 58 28.60 14.35 -4.89
C ASP A 58 27.37 14.69 -5.78
N GLN A 59 26.35 13.84 -5.76
CA GLN A 59 25.10 14.04 -6.49
C GLN A 59 23.95 14.56 -5.61
N ILE A 60 24.18 14.75 -4.31
CA ILE A 60 23.19 15.27 -3.37
C ILE A 60 23.43 16.78 -3.18
N PRO A 61 22.40 17.65 -3.33
CA PRO A 61 22.54 19.08 -3.10
C PRO A 61 22.70 19.40 -1.60
N LEU A 62 23.94 19.46 -1.13
CA LEU A 62 24.25 19.78 0.26
C LEU A 62 24.03 21.28 0.52
N LYS A 63 23.49 21.62 1.71
CA LYS A 63 23.23 23.00 2.11
C LYS A 63 24.47 23.69 2.76
N ASP A 64 25.25 22.91 3.50
CA ASP A 64 26.43 23.40 4.28
C ASP A 64 27.76 23.13 3.59
N ASN A 65 27.76 22.58 2.40
CA ASN A 65 28.90 22.25 1.55
C ASN A 65 30.03 21.50 2.32
N ASN A 66 29.63 20.54 3.18
CA ASN A 66 30.56 19.64 3.87
C ASN A 66 30.37 18.18 3.41
N PRO A 67 30.93 17.79 2.25
CA PRO A 67 30.72 16.46 1.67
C PRO A 67 31.33 15.32 2.50
N GLU A 68 32.45 15.57 3.20
CA GLU A 68 33.09 14.55 4.04
C GLU A 68 32.22 14.18 5.24
N ALA A 69 31.66 15.17 5.94
CA ALA A 69 30.72 14.91 7.04
C ALA A 69 29.43 14.23 6.53
N ALA A 70 28.89 14.66 5.41
CA ALA A 70 27.73 14.04 4.78
C ALA A 70 28.01 12.58 4.41
N ALA A 71 29.16 12.28 3.80
CA ALA A 71 29.56 10.93 3.45
C ALA A 71 29.71 10.04 4.69
N MET A 72 30.32 10.53 5.76
CA MET A 72 30.46 9.80 7.02
C MET A 72 29.09 9.45 7.63
N MET A 73 28.16 10.39 7.63
CA MET A 73 26.81 10.18 8.17
C MET A 73 26.01 9.23 7.28
N LEU A 74 26.05 9.43 5.96
CA LEU A 74 25.33 8.60 5.01
C LEU A 74 25.86 7.16 5.03
N ASP A 75 27.18 6.92 5.07
CA ASP A 75 27.75 5.56 5.18
C ASP A 75 27.15 4.77 6.36
N ARG A 76 26.91 5.43 7.50
CA ARG A 76 26.29 4.78 8.67
C ARG A 76 24.85 4.35 8.37
N VAL A 77 24.08 5.19 7.69
CA VAL A 77 22.69 4.88 7.26
C VAL A 77 22.69 3.75 6.23
N LEU A 78 23.56 3.82 5.22
CA LEU A 78 23.60 2.79 4.17
C LEU A 78 24.01 1.40 4.72
N ARG A 79 24.91 1.35 5.71
CA ARG A 79 25.24 0.08 6.40
C ARG A 79 24.03 -0.55 7.10
N LEU A 80 23.17 0.27 7.72
CA LEU A 80 21.92 -0.20 8.30
C LEU A 80 21.03 -0.82 7.20
N LEU A 81 20.90 -0.15 6.06
CA LEU A 81 20.08 -0.65 4.95
C LEU A 81 20.64 -1.96 4.34
N VAL A 82 21.96 -2.11 4.35
CA VAL A 82 22.61 -3.37 3.94
C VAL A 82 22.25 -4.53 4.88
N SER A 83 22.23 -4.28 6.20
CA SER A 83 21.87 -5.32 7.19
C SER A 83 20.41 -5.79 7.06
N TYR A 84 19.52 -4.98 6.44
CA TYR A 84 18.13 -5.31 6.12
C TYR A 84 17.91 -5.71 4.64
N ASN A 85 18.98 -6.01 3.90
CA ASN A 85 18.93 -6.37 2.49
C ASN A 85 18.22 -5.34 1.58
N ALA A 86 18.15 -4.07 2.00
CA ALA A 86 17.67 -2.99 1.17
C ALA A 86 18.74 -2.46 0.20
N LEU A 87 20.01 -2.70 0.50
CA LEU A 87 21.17 -2.46 -0.37
C LEU A 87 22.12 -3.65 -0.28
N HIS A 88 22.96 -3.82 -1.29
CA HIS A 88 24.16 -4.65 -1.22
C HIS A 88 25.40 -3.78 -0.98
N CYS A 89 26.40 -4.36 -0.34
CA CYS A 89 27.70 -3.71 -0.14
C CYS A 89 28.84 -4.68 -0.49
N SER A 90 29.87 -4.16 -1.13
CA SER A 90 31.14 -4.85 -1.33
C SER A 90 32.28 -3.95 -0.82
N PHE A 91 33.38 -4.56 -0.35
CA PHE A 91 34.56 -3.84 0.10
C PHE A 91 35.68 -4.04 -0.90
N VAL A 92 36.12 -2.96 -1.54
CA VAL A 92 37.13 -2.99 -2.61
C VAL A 92 38.11 -1.85 -2.36
N ASP A 93 39.41 -2.14 -2.37
CA ASP A 93 40.50 -1.19 -2.21
C ASP A 93 40.33 -0.23 -0.99
N GLY A 94 39.88 -0.79 0.13
CA GLY A 94 39.66 -0.02 1.35
C GLY A 94 38.37 0.78 1.42
N GLN A 95 37.49 0.69 0.40
CA GLN A 95 36.22 1.42 0.33
C GLN A 95 35.01 0.50 0.28
N ARG A 96 33.89 0.96 0.87
CA ARG A 96 32.58 0.34 0.67
C ARG A 96 31.95 0.85 -0.62
N LEU A 97 31.49 -0.09 -1.44
CA LEU A 97 30.72 0.20 -2.64
C LEU A 97 29.32 -0.35 -2.46
N TYR A 98 28.32 0.51 -2.66
CA TYR A 98 26.91 0.21 -2.50
C TYR A 98 26.22 -0.01 -3.83
N SER A 99 25.34 -0.99 -3.90
CA SER A 99 24.51 -1.27 -5.06
C SER A 99 23.09 -1.63 -4.65
N LEU A 100 22.15 -1.53 -5.59
CA LEU A 100 20.74 -1.84 -5.32
C LEU A 100 20.54 -3.33 -5.02
N ALA A 101 19.79 -3.63 -3.97
CA ALA A 101 19.22 -4.95 -3.74
C ALA A 101 17.90 -5.12 -4.53
N PRO A 102 17.41 -6.36 -4.73
CA PRO A 102 16.13 -6.59 -5.45
C PRO A 102 14.94 -5.81 -4.91
N VAL A 103 14.87 -5.58 -3.59
CA VAL A 103 13.78 -4.82 -2.95
C VAL A 103 13.85 -3.32 -3.28
N SER A 104 15.03 -2.79 -3.55
CA SER A 104 15.21 -1.35 -3.84
C SER A 104 14.47 -0.88 -5.09
N LYS A 105 14.17 -1.80 -6.04
CA LYS A 105 13.40 -1.49 -7.25
C LYS A 105 12.03 -0.86 -6.97
N TYR A 106 11.43 -1.18 -5.84
CA TYR A 106 10.14 -0.61 -5.44
C TYR A 106 10.23 0.83 -4.95
N PHE A 107 11.45 1.31 -4.65
CA PHE A 107 11.74 2.68 -4.21
C PHE A 107 12.44 3.51 -5.30
N VAL A 108 12.75 2.93 -6.44
CA VAL A 108 13.18 3.63 -7.67
C VAL A 108 11.95 3.89 -8.54
N ARG A 109 11.85 5.08 -9.12
CA ARG A 109 10.74 5.40 -10.04
C ARG A 109 10.83 4.54 -11.30
N ASN A 110 9.73 3.88 -11.64
CA ASN A 110 9.63 3.14 -12.89
C ASN A 110 9.76 4.12 -14.07
N ASN A 111 10.65 3.81 -15.01
CA ASN A 111 10.95 4.70 -16.16
C ASN A 111 9.76 4.89 -17.12
N GLN A 112 8.75 3.98 -17.10
CA GLN A 112 7.61 4.06 -18.01
C GLN A 112 6.46 4.89 -17.44
N ASN A 113 6.16 4.74 -16.14
CA ASN A 113 4.98 5.35 -15.51
C ASN A 113 5.28 6.10 -14.20
N GLY A 114 6.54 6.14 -13.77
CA GLY A 114 6.96 6.80 -12.53
C GLY A 114 6.53 6.09 -11.24
N ALA A 115 5.90 4.92 -11.32
CA ALA A 115 5.40 4.20 -10.17
C ALA A 115 6.54 3.79 -9.20
N SER A 116 6.32 3.98 -7.91
CA SER A 116 7.23 3.54 -6.84
C SER A 116 6.53 3.59 -5.49
N LEU A 117 7.04 2.93 -4.47
CA LEU A 117 6.49 3.01 -3.10
C LEU A 117 6.98 4.22 -2.28
N ARG A 118 7.75 5.14 -2.89
CA ARG A 118 8.24 6.36 -2.21
C ARG A 118 7.10 7.20 -1.59
N PRO A 119 6.03 7.56 -2.35
CA PRO A 119 4.94 8.33 -1.77
C PRO A 119 4.14 7.55 -0.71
N TYR A 120 4.03 6.23 -0.82
CA TYR A 120 3.40 5.41 0.21
C TYR A 120 4.23 5.39 1.51
N MET A 121 5.56 5.36 1.41
CA MET A 121 6.45 5.49 2.56
C MET A 121 6.33 6.86 3.22
N ALA A 122 6.30 7.94 2.43
CA ALA A 122 6.09 9.29 2.94
C ALA A 122 4.76 9.41 3.70
N LEU A 123 3.68 8.82 3.16
CA LEU A 123 2.38 8.75 3.85
C LEU A 123 2.49 7.99 5.18
N SER A 124 3.11 6.81 5.18
CA SER A 124 3.21 5.95 6.37
C SER A 124 3.97 6.59 7.52
N LEU A 125 4.91 7.49 7.21
CA LEU A 125 5.73 8.22 8.19
C LEU A 125 5.31 9.69 8.34
N ASP A 126 4.21 10.10 7.70
CA ASP A 126 3.68 11.44 7.90
C ASP A 126 3.26 11.65 9.36
N LYS A 127 3.56 12.85 9.88
CA LYS A 127 3.28 13.20 11.26
C LYS A 127 1.81 12.98 11.64
N VAL A 128 0.88 13.26 10.73
CA VAL A 128 -0.56 13.10 10.96
C VAL A 128 -0.90 11.64 11.25
N LEU A 129 -0.36 10.67 10.48
CA LEU A 129 -0.56 9.25 10.79
C LEU A 129 0.21 8.81 12.02
N MET A 130 1.46 9.29 12.19
CA MET A 130 2.30 8.94 13.33
C MET A 130 1.66 9.34 14.67
N ASP A 131 0.99 10.49 14.75
CA ASP A 131 0.29 10.94 15.95
C ASP A 131 -0.83 9.96 16.36
N GLY A 132 -1.46 9.28 15.40
CA GLY A 132 -2.44 8.21 15.65
C GLY A 132 -1.83 7.01 16.39
N TRP A 133 -0.63 6.56 16.04
CA TRP A 133 0.03 5.42 16.68
C TRP A 133 0.22 5.61 18.18
N PHE A 134 0.53 6.82 18.64
CA PHE A 134 0.68 7.13 20.06
C PHE A 134 -0.65 7.12 20.83
N ARG A 135 -1.80 6.99 20.15
CA ARG A 135 -3.13 6.87 20.74
C ARG A 135 -3.69 5.44 20.75
N LEU A 136 -2.98 4.47 20.16
CA LEU A 136 -3.43 3.07 20.07
C LEU A 136 -3.74 2.45 21.44
N LYS A 137 -2.89 2.69 22.47
CA LYS A 137 -3.17 2.23 23.83
C LYS A 137 -4.51 2.77 24.35
N GLY A 138 -4.79 4.06 24.12
CA GLY A 138 -6.05 4.70 24.51
C GLY A 138 -7.24 4.13 23.75
N GLN A 139 -7.08 3.78 22.46
CA GLN A 139 -8.12 3.10 21.68
C GLN A 139 -8.49 1.73 22.31
N ILE A 140 -7.51 0.94 22.72
CA ILE A 140 -7.75 -0.39 23.32
C ILE A 140 -8.42 -0.28 24.68
N LEU A 141 -8.01 0.66 25.52
CA LEU A 141 -8.50 0.78 26.90
C LEU A 141 -9.87 1.48 27.01
N GLU A 142 -10.15 2.42 26.13
CA GLU A 142 -11.29 3.35 26.23
C GLU A 142 -12.25 3.23 25.04
N GLY A 143 -11.89 2.44 24.03
CA GLY A 143 -12.60 2.39 22.75
C GLY A 143 -12.37 3.62 21.88
N GLY A 144 -13.12 3.73 20.79
CA GLY A 144 -12.98 4.79 19.80
C GLY A 144 -11.88 4.50 18.79
N ILE A 145 -11.44 5.51 18.05
CA ILE A 145 -10.44 5.42 16.96
C ILE A 145 -9.24 6.26 17.34
N ALA A 146 -8.04 5.68 17.21
CA ALA A 146 -6.79 6.35 17.59
C ALA A 146 -6.57 7.65 16.80
N PHE A 147 -6.85 7.65 15.49
CA PHE A 147 -6.79 8.85 14.65
C PHE A 147 -7.72 9.95 15.17
N ASN A 148 -8.97 9.60 15.49
CA ASN A 148 -9.94 10.57 16.02
C ASN A 148 -9.52 11.12 17.40
N LYS A 149 -8.89 10.28 18.25
CA LYS A 149 -8.33 10.73 19.53
C LYS A 149 -7.16 11.69 19.36
N ALA A 150 -6.39 11.58 18.27
CA ALA A 150 -5.28 12.46 17.97
C ALA A 150 -5.74 13.79 17.36
N HIS A 151 -6.72 13.76 16.46
CA HIS A 151 -7.07 14.87 15.57
C HIS A 151 -8.50 15.42 15.78
N GLY A 152 -9.33 14.80 16.62
CA GLY A 152 -10.67 15.25 16.93
C GLY A 152 -11.73 14.96 15.87
N MET A 153 -11.37 14.32 14.74
CA MET A 153 -12.28 13.99 13.64
C MET A 153 -11.82 12.74 12.89
N HIS A 154 -12.69 12.21 12.04
CA HIS A 154 -12.40 11.07 11.20
C HIS A 154 -11.36 11.41 10.12
N ILE A 155 -10.53 10.43 9.70
CA ILE A 155 -9.47 10.65 8.71
C ILE A 155 -10.01 11.25 7.40
N TYR A 156 -11.15 10.78 6.89
CA TYR A 156 -11.72 11.30 5.65
C TYR A 156 -12.25 12.73 5.79
N ASP A 157 -12.69 13.15 6.98
CA ASP A 157 -13.06 14.55 7.27
C ASP A 157 -11.79 15.41 7.38
N TYR A 158 -10.73 14.86 7.98
CA TYR A 158 -9.43 15.53 8.13
C TYR A 158 -8.78 15.85 6.77
N LEU A 159 -8.90 14.95 5.79
CA LEU A 159 -8.48 15.20 4.42
C LEU A 159 -9.18 16.42 3.78
N GLY A 160 -10.37 16.75 4.23
CA GLY A 160 -11.10 17.93 3.78
C GLY A 160 -10.61 19.26 4.38
N VAL A 161 -9.89 19.22 5.50
CA VAL A 161 -9.43 20.44 6.23
C VAL A 161 -7.91 20.66 6.13
N ASP A 162 -7.12 19.61 5.92
CA ASP A 162 -5.66 19.67 5.72
C ASP A 162 -5.31 19.30 4.29
N SER A 163 -5.14 20.30 3.42
CA SER A 163 -4.79 20.08 2.02
C SER A 163 -3.42 19.46 1.81
N SER A 164 -2.44 19.74 2.69
CA SER A 164 -1.10 19.17 2.62
C SER A 164 -1.13 17.66 2.89
N PHE A 165 -1.80 17.25 3.96
CA PHE A 165 -1.98 15.84 4.26
C PHE A 165 -2.85 15.13 3.21
N ASN A 166 -3.87 15.79 2.67
CA ASN A 166 -4.67 15.25 1.57
C ASN A 166 -3.81 14.92 0.34
N ASP A 167 -2.87 15.78 -0.03
CA ASP A 167 -1.96 15.52 -1.14
C ASP A 167 -1.02 14.34 -0.84
N VAL A 168 -0.45 14.27 0.35
CA VAL A 168 0.38 13.13 0.79
C VAL A 168 -0.41 11.84 0.76
N PHE A 169 -1.64 11.84 1.29
CA PHE A 169 -2.53 10.67 1.32
C PHE A 169 -2.87 10.19 -0.09
N ASN A 170 -3.35 11.07 -0.95
CA ASN A 170 -3.74 10.72 -2.32
C ASN A 170 -2.54 10.23 -3.15
N ASN A 171 -1.37 10.85 -3.02
CA ASN A 171 -0.15 10.42 -3.68
C ASN A 171 0.32 9.05 -3.19
N GLY A 172 0.27 8.80 -1.88
CA GLY A 172 0.61 7.52 -1.29
C GLY A 172 -0.29 6.38 -1.79
N MET A 173 -1.60 6.59 -1.75
CA MET A 173 -2.60 5.62 -2.20
C MET A 173 -2.51 5.34 -3.72
N SER A 174 -2.37 6.39 -4.53
CA SER A 174 -2.22 6.27 -5.98
C SER A 174 -0.94 5.54 -6.37
N SER A 175 0.16 5.83 -5.69
CA SER A 175 1.46 5.22 -5.91
C SER A 175 1.45 3.72 -5.62
N HIS A 176 0.93 3.31 -4.45
CA HIS A 176 0.74 1.90 -4.13
C HIS A 176 -0.17 1.21 -5.16
N THR A 177 -1.28 1.84 -5.52
CA THR A 177 -2.21 1.33 -6.53
C THR A 177 -1.51 1.11 -7.87
N SER A 178 -0.68 2.05 -8.32
CA SER A 178 0.04 1.94 -9.60
C SER A 178 0.98 0.74 -9.61
N VAL A 179 1.75 0.51 -8.53
CA VAL A 179 2.65 -0.64 -8.42
C VAL A 179 1.89 -1.96 -8.44
N VAL A 180 0.79 -2.05 -7.67
CA VAL A 180 -0.01 -3.28 -7.58
C VAL A 180 -0.76 -3.56 -8.87
N MET A 181 -1.45 -2.57 -9.43
CA MET A 181 -2.29 -2.77 -10.62
C MET A 181 -1.48 -3.07 -11.87
N GLU A 182 -0.26 -2.56 -11.98
CA GLU A 182 0.68 -2.98 -13.05
C GLU A 182 0.86 -4.50 -13.03
N LYS A 183 1.12 -5.07 -11.85
CA LYS A 183 1.32 -6.52 -11.68
C LYS A 183 0.03 -7.33 -11.82
N VAL A 184 -1.07 -6.83 -11.28
CA VAL A 184 -2.39 -7.45 -11.48
C VAL A 184 -2.74 -7.51 -12.97
N LEU A 185 -2.55 -6.43 -13.69
CA LEU A 185 -2.84 -6.36 -15.12
C LEU A 185 -1.90 -7.23 -15.97
N GLU A 186 -0.67 -7.51 -15.54
CA GLU A 186 0.23 -8.47 -16.22
C GLU A 186 -0.32 -9.90 -16.14
N SER A 187 -0.83 -10.33 -15.00
CA SER A 187 -1.22 -11.72 -14.70
C SER A 187 -2.70 -12.01 -14.91
N TYR A 188 -3.59 -11.13 -14.46
CA TYR A 188 -5.02 -11.34 -14.48
C TYR A 188 -5.64 -10.98 -15.84
N LYS A 189 -6.37 -11.93 -16.46
CA LYS A 189 -6.99 -11.80 -17.80
C LYS A 189 -8.50 -11.59 -17.78
N GLY A 190 -9.11 -11.57 -16.60
CA GLY A 190 -10.57 -11.51 -16.46
C GLY A 190 -11.24 -10.20 -16.93
N PHE A 191 -10.46 -9.22 -17.43
CA PHE A 191 -10.98 -7.99 -18.06
C PHE A 191 -11.25 -8.12 -19.57
N GLU A 192 -10.73 -9.16 -20.25
CA GLU A 192 -10.75 -9.26 -21.72
C GLU A 192 -12.16 -9.20 -22.33
N HIS A 193 -13.18 -9.71 -21.63
CA HIS A 193 -14.55 -9.76 -22.11
C HIS A 193 -15.49 -8.75 -21.45
N VAL A 194 -14.96 -7.89 -20.59
CA VAL A 194 -15.73 -6.85 -19.90
C VAL A 194 -16.09 -5.74 -20.87
N LYS A 195 -17.36 -5.35 -20.92
CA LYS A 195 -17.86 -4.26 -21.77
C LYS A 195 -18.05 -2.97 -20.98
N LYS A 196 -18.58 -3.08 -19.76
CA LYS A 196 -18.83 -1.96 -18.88
C LYS A 196 -18.36 -2.29 -17.46
N LEU A 197 -17.46 -1.46 -16.94
CA LEU A 197 -16.85 -1.61 -15.63
C LEU A 197 -17.19 -0.42 -14.73
N VAL A 198 -17.68 -0.72 -13.53
CA VAL A 198 -17.81 0.30 -12.47
C VAL A 198 -16.70 0.08 -11.44
N ASP A 199 -15.88 1.07 -11.21
CA ASP A 199 -14.88 1.10 -10.12
C ASP A 199 -15.53 1.77 -8.90
N VAL A 200 -15.88 0.99 -7.90
CA VAL A 200 -16.57 1.41 -6.69
C VAL A 200 -15.55 1.81 -5.62
N GLY A 201 -15.63 3.04 -5.14
CA GLY A 201 -14.58 3.60 -4.29
C GLY A 201 -13.29 3.88 -5.06
N GLY A 202 -13.44 4.23 -6.35
CA GLY A 202 -12.31 4.37 -7.28
C GLY A 202 -11.48 5.67 -7.11
N GLY A 203 -11.83 6.50 -6.12
CA GLY A 203 -11.10 7.75 -5.83
C GLY A 203 -11.04 8.66 -7.04
N LEU A 204 -9.84 9.08 -7.40
CA LEU A 204 -9.60 9.93 -8.57
C LEU A 204 -9.61 9.19 -9.92
N GLY A 205 -9.89 7.87 -9.94
CA GLY A 205 -10.04 7.06 -11.15
C GLY A 205 -8.74 6.49 -11.72
N ALA A 206 -7.64 6.55 -11.00
CA ALA A 206 -6.33 6.07 -11.48
C ALA A 206 -6.35 4.58 -11.84
N THR A 207 -6.95 3.73 -10.99
CA THR A 207 -7.08 2.29 -11.23
C THR A 207 -7.85 2.01 -12.51
N LEU A 208 -9.01 2.63 -12.66
CA LEU A 208 -9.87 2.45 -13.83
C LEU A 208 -9.17 2.93 -15.11
N ASN A 209 -8.42 4.03 -15.03
CA ASN A 209 -7.61 4.51 -16.15
C ASN A 209 -6.55 3.50 -16.58
N MET A 210 -5.85 2.84 -15.65
CA MET A 210 -4.90 1.78 -15.96
C MET A 210 -5.57 0.58 -16.66
N ILE A 211 -6.75 0.17 -16.17
CA ILE A 211 -7.52 -0.94 -16.76
C ILE A 211 -7.94 -0.58 -18.19
N ILE A 212 -8.53 0.60 -18.41
CA ILE A 212 -9.03 1.03 -19.73
C ILE A 212 -7.89 1.29 -20.70
N SER A 213 -6.75 1.82 -20.24
CA SER A 213 -5.56 1.97 -21.09
C SER A 213 -5.10 0.64 -21.68
N LYS A 214 -5.22 -0.47 -20.92
CA LYS A 214 -4.91 -1.82 -21.42
C LYS A 214 -6.06 -2.45 -22.21
N TYR A 215 -7.29 -2.16 -21.85
CA TYR A 215 -8.51 -2.72 -22.45
C TYR A 215 -9.44 -1.59 -22.95
N PRO A 216 -9.09 -0.90 -24.05
CA PRO A 216 -9.78 0.32 -24.49
C PRO A 216 -11.20 0.13 -24.98
N HIS A 217 -11.67 -1.13 -25.12
CA HIS A 217 -13.06 -1.47 -25.43
C HIS A 217 -14.01 -1.34 -24.23
N ILE A 218 -13.47 -1.24 -22.99
CA ILE A 218 -14.27 -1.13 -21.77
C ILE A 218 -14.78 0.29 -21.62
N LYS A 219 -16.09 0.43 -21.34
CA LYS A 219 -16.66 1.69 -20.86
C LYS A 219 -16.58 1.73 -19.34
N GLY A 220 -15.85 2.70 -18.80
CA GLY A 220 -15.61 2.83 -17.38
C GLY A 220 -16.52 3.83 -16.69
N ILE A 221 -16.98 3.50 -15.49
CA ILE A 221 -17.58 4.43 -14.54
C ILE A 221 -16.72 4.44 -13.28
N ASN A 222 -16.13 5.57 -12.96
CA ASN A 222 -15.49 5.82 -11.67
C ASN A 222 -16.56 6.32 -10.69
N TYR A 223 -16.86 5.54 -9.64
CA TYR A 223 -17.92 5.83 -8.69
C TYR A 223 -17.35 6.03 -7.28
N ASP A 224 -17.51 7.23 -6.75
CA ASP A 224 -17.05 7.61 -5.41
C ASP A 224 -17.94 8.72 -4.85
N LEU A 225 -17.66 9.18 -3.63
CA LEU A 225 -18.36 10.30 -3.01
C LEU A 225 -18.26 11.56 -3.88
N SER A 226 -19.33 12.33 -3.94
CA SER A 226 -19.45 13.49 -4.87
C SER A 226 -18.31 14.51 -4.70
N TYR A 227 -17.80 14.70 -3.48
CA TYR A 227 -16.70 15.63 -3.24
C TYR A 227 -15.34 15.08 -3.73
N VAL A 228 -15.16 13.74 -3.77
CA VAL A 228 -13.98 13.09 -4.34
C VAL A 228 -14.00 13.22 -5.85
N ILE A 229 -15.13 12.88 -6.47
CA ILE A 229 -15.34 12.92 -7.93
C ILE A 229 -15.14 14.32 -8.50
N LYS A 230 -15.51 15.36 -7.75
CA LYS A 230 -15.34 16.76 -8.18
C LYS A 230 -13.89 17.12 -8.50
N ASN A 231 -12.94 16.45 -7.86
CA ASN A 231 -11.49 16.68 -8.02
C ASN A 231 -10.83 15.66 -8.96
N ALA A 232 -11.59 14.71 -9.50
CA ALA A 232 -11.05 13.67 -10.39
C ALA A 232 -10.66 14.27 -11.75
N PRO A 233 -9.46 13.97 -12.27
CA PRO A 233 -9.05 14.40 -13.60
C PRO A 233 -9.85 13.67 -14.68
N SER A 234 -10.08 14.33 -15.82
CA SER A 234 -10.76 13.71 -16.95
C SER A 234 -9.89 12.63 -17.61
N TYR A 235 -10.44 11.45 -17.83
CA TYR A 235 -9.80 10.36 -18.54
C TYR A 235 -10.64 9.90 -19.73
N LEU A 236 -9.98 9.51 -20.83
CA LEU A 236 -10.66 8.97 -22.00
C LEU A 236 -11.38 7.67 -21.68
N GLY A 237 -12.67 7.58 -22.01
CA GLY A 237 -13.47 6.35 -21.79
C GLY A 237 -13.96 6.17 -20.36
N ILE A 238 -13.77 7.13 -19.47
CA ILE A 238 -14.22 7.11 -18.08
C ILE A 238 -15.25 8.21 -17.83
N GLU A 239 -16.39 7.80 -17.27
CA GLU A 239 -17.40 8.68 -16.70
C GLU A 239 -17.20 8.73 -15.18
N HIS A 240 -17.16 9.93 -14.60
CA HIS A 240 -17.10 10.12 -13.16
C HIS A 240 -18.51 10.34 -12.59
N VAL A 241 -18.93 9.49 -11.65
CA VAL A 241 -20.25 9.51 -11.04
C VAL A 241 -20.14 9.60 -9.52
N GLY A 242 -20.72 10.67 -8.95
CA GLY A 242 -20.77 10.87 -7.50
C GLY A 242 -21.98 10.18 -6.88
N GLY A 243 -21.80 9.51 -5.73
CA GLY A 243 -22.91 8.89 -4.99
C GLY A 243 -22.46 8.14 -3.73
N GLY A 244 -23.42 7.65 -2.97
CA GLY A 244 -23.20 6.91 -1.73
C GLY A 244 -23.15 5.40 -1.96
N LEU A 245 -22.06 4.75 -1.57
CA LEU A 245 -21.84 3.30 -1.74
C LEU A 245 -22.95 2.46 -1.09
N PHE A 246 -23.52 2.95 0.00
CA PHE A 246 -24.58 2.29 0.75
C PHE A 246 -25.99 2.61 0.23
N GLU A 247 -26.14 3.51 -0.71
CA GLU A 247 -27.41 3.87 -1.33
C GLU A 247 -27.66 3.03 -2.58
N SER A 248 -26.77 3.13 -3.52
CA SER A 248 -26.83 2.38 -4.79
C SER A 248 -25.47 2.29 -5.46
N VAL A 249 -25.34 1.43 -6.46
CA VAL A 249 -24.18 1.30 -7.34
C VAL A 249 -24.67 1.37 -8.79
N PRO A 250 -23.97 2.09 -9.69
CA PRO A 250 -24.34 2.11 -11.12
C PRO A 250 -24.31 0.72 -11.75
N LYS A 251 -25.22 0.47 -12.72
CA LYS A 251 -25.32 -0.84 -13.41
C LYS A 251 -24.14 -1.04 -14.36
N ALA A 252 -23.54 -2.23 -14.31
CA ALA A 252 -22.51 -2.69 -15.23
C ALA A 252 -22.49 -4.22 -15.31
N ASP A 253 -21.79 -4.79 -16.29
CA ASP A 253 -21.58 -6.24 -16.37
C ASP A 253 -20.48 -6.73 -15.40
N THR A 254 -19.60 -5.83 -15.02
CA THR A 254 -18.54 -6.08 -14.03
C THR A 254 -18.41 -4.87 -13.07
N ILE A 255 -18.29 -5.16 -11.79
CA ILE A 255 -17.98 -4.19 -10.75
C ILE A 255 -16.57 -4.49 -10.25
N PHE A 256 -15.78 -3.45 -10.01
CA PHE A 256 -14.44 -3.54 -9.45
C PHE A 256 -14.38 -2.74 -8.16
N MET A 257 -13.61 -3.19 -7.21
CA MET A 257 -13.21 -2.44 -6.02
C MET A 257 -11.84 -2.90 -5.53
N LYS A 258 -11.05 -1.98 -5.01
CA LYS A 258 -9.76 -2.25 -4.40
C LYS A 258 -9.64 -1.50 -3.09
N TRP A 259 -9.36 -2.26 -2.00
CA TRP A 259 -9.25 -1.68 -0.66
C TRP A 259 -10.48 -0.87 -0.23
N VAL A 260 -11.67 -1.43 -0.47
CA VAL A 260 -12.95 -0.83 -0.08
C VAL A 260 -13.57 -1.60 1.08
N LEU A 261 -13.70 -2.93 0.95
CA LEU A 261 -14.37 -3.75 1.96
C LEU A 261 -13.63 -3.78 3.30
N ASN A 262 -12.31 -3.62 3.30
CA ASN A 262 -11.52 -3.56 4.53
C ASN A 262 -11.70 -2.25 5.32
N GLY A 263 -12.30 -1.23 4.74
CA GLY A 263 -12.66 0.02 5.43
C GLY A 263 -13.99 -0.02 6.18
N PHE A 264 -14.72 -1.15 6.15
CA PHE A 264 -16.08 -1.26 6.67
C PHE A 264 -16.27 -2.50 7.56
N ASP A 265 -17.21 -2.41 8.50
CA ASP A 265 -17.68 -3.59 9.25
C ASP A 265 -18.47 -4.57 8.38
N ASP A 266 -18.90 -5.69 8.96
CA ASP A 266 -19.58 -6.74 8.20
C ASP A 266 -20.99 -6.34 7.77
N GLU A 267 -21.70 -5.51 8.54
CA GLU A 267 -23.04 -5.01 8.19
C GLU A 267 -22.96 -4.05 7.00
N GLN A 268 -22.05 -3.09 7.06
CA GLN A 268 -21.79 -2.14 5.99
C GLN A 268 -21.28 -2.84 4.73
N SER A 269 -20.33 -3.79 4.88
CA SER A 269 -19.81 -4.60 3.78
C SER A 269 -20.90 -5.42 3.11
N LEU A 270 -21.78 -6.05 3.89
CA LEU A 270 -22.92 -6.79 3.37
C LEU A 270 -23.91 -5.88 2.62
N LYS A 271 -24.16 -4.67 3.12
CA LYS A 271 -25.04 -3.69 2.46
C LYS A 271 -24.46 -3.28 1.10
N LEU A 272 -23.16 -2.96 1.06
CA LEU A 272 -22.45 -2.63 -0.17
C LEU A 272 -22.48 -3.79 -1.17
N LEU A 273 -22.15 -5.00 -0.75
CA LEU A 273 -22.16 -6.18 -1.60
C LEU A 273 -23.56 -6.48 -2.17
N LYS A 274 -24.63 -6.28 -1.40
CA LYS A 274 -26.01 -6.37 -1.89
C LYS A 274 -26.34 -5.31 -2.95
N ASN A 275 -25.83 -4.10 -2.81
CA ASN A 275 -26.00 -3.07 -3.84
C ASN A 275 -25.23 -3.44 -5.10
N CYS A 276 -24.02 -3.97 -4.99
CA CYS A 276 -23.25 -4.49 -6.13
C CYS A 276 -23.98 -5.65 -6.81
N TYR A 277 -24.49 -6.61 -6.03
CA TYR A 277 -25.28 -7.73 -6.56
C TYR A 277 -26.50 -7.27 -7.38
N LYS A 278 -27.25 -6.26 -6.88
CA LYS A 278 -28.39 -5.69 -7.60
C LYS A 278 -28.00 -4.96 -8.88
N ALA A 279 -26.82 -4.34 -8.92
CA ALA A 279 -26.33 -3.59 -10.06
C ALA A 279 -25.80 -4.48 -11.19
N LEU A 280 -25.41 -5.71 -10.89
CA LEU A 280 -24.92 -6.70 -11.85
C LEU A 280 -26.07 -7.41 -12.55
N PRO A 281 -25.96 -7.74 -13.87
CA PRO A 281 -26.85 -8.67 -14.56
C PRO A 281 -26.56 -10.12 -14.12
N ASP A 282 -27.43 -11.04 -14.51
CA ASP A 282 -27.15 -12.46 -14.36
C ASP A 282 -25.89 -12.86 -15.14
N GLY A 283 -25.01 -13.61 -14.49
CA GLY A 283 -23.69 -13.95 -15.02
C GLY A 283 -22.63 -12.82 -14.92
N GLY A 284 -23.01 -11.67 -14.35
CA GLY A 284 -22.06 -10.62 -14.00
C GLY A 284 -21.19 -10.98 -12.81
N LYS A 285 -20.12 -10.26 -12.59
CA LYS A 285 -19.20 -10.50 -11.47
C LYS A 285 -18.72 -9.21 -10.80
N LEU A 286 -18.38 -9.32 -9.51
CA LEU A 286 -17.65 -8.29 -8.79
C LEU A 286 -16.22 -8.78 -8.60
N LEU A 287 -15.27 -7.92 -8.90
CA LEU A 287 -13.83 -8.10 -8.69
C LEU A 287 -13.40 -7.27 -7.46
N ASN A 288 -13.05 -7.95 -6.37
CA ASN A 288 -12.50 -7.29 -5.20
C ASN A 288 -11.00 -7.56 -5.11
N VAL A 289 -10.18 -6.53 -5.16
CA VAL A 289 -8.72 -6.63 -5.01
C VAL A 289 -8.34 -6.26 -3.58
N ASN A 290 -8.02 -7.28 -2.81
CA ASN A 290 -7.69 -7.13 -1.39
C ASN A 290 -6.73 -8.22 -0.91
N ALA A 291 -6.11 -8.00 0.26
CA ALA A 291 -5.44 -9.06 1.00
C ALA A 291 -6.47 -10.05 1.55
N ALA A 292 -6.03 -11.28 1.81
CA ALA A 292 -6.80 -12.22 2.60
C ALA A 292 -5.94 -12.66 3.80
N PHE A 293 -6.43 -12.36 5.00
CA PHE A 293 -5.72 -12.70 6.23
C PHE A 293 -5.64 -14.22 6.40
N PRO A 294 -4.52 -14.81 6.78
CA PRO A 294 -4.47 -16.22 7.14
C PRO A 294 -5.23 -16.48 8.45
N GLU A 295 -5.87 -17.64 8.57
CA GLU A 295 -6.59 -18.02 9.82
C GLU A 295 -5.67 -17.99 11.04
N VAL A 296 -4.41 -18.37 10.86
CA VAL A 296 -3.36 -18.31 11.88
C VAL A 296 -2.21 -17.47 11.33
N PRO A 297 -1.83 -16.37 11.99
CA PRO A 297 -0.68 -15.57 11.57
C PRO A 297 0.60 -16.41 11.58
N GLU A 298 1.38 -16.31 10.51
CA GLU A 298 2.63 -17.04 10.33
C GLU A 298 3.82 -16.08 10.39
N ASN A 299 5.00 -16.62 10.72
CA ASN A 299 6.24 -15.84 10.62
C ASN A 299 6.76 -15.82 9.17
N SER A 300 6.02 -15.15 8.29
CA SER A 300 6.37 -14.93 6.88
C SER A 300 6.29 -13.44 6.53
N ALA A 301 6.97 -13.03 5.46
CA ALA A 301 6.90 -11.64 4.97
C ALA A 301 5.46 -11.25 4.60
N THR A 302 4.72 -12.16 3.96
CA THR A 302 3.31 -11.96 3.59
C THR A 302 2.43 -11.76 4.81
N SER A 303 2.56 -12.62 5.84
CA SER A 303 1.74 -12.49 7.05
C SER A 303 2.07 -11.20 7.80
N ARG A 304 3.35 -10.80 7.86
CA ARG A 304 3.74 -9.51 8.45
C ARG A 304 3.14 -8.33 7.71
N GLU A 305 3.20 -8.33 6.36
CA GLU A 305 2.62 -7.25 5.54
C GLU A 305 1.11 -7.11 5.77
N ILE A 306 0.36 -8.22 5.73
CA ILE A 306 -1.09 -8.19 5.94
C ILE A 306 -1.42 -7.70 7.36
N SER A 307 -0.67 -8.15 8.37
CA SER A 307 -0.84 -7.70 9.76
C SER A 307 -0.55 -6.21 9.93
N LEU A 308 0.45 -5.67 9.22
CA LEU A 308 0.72 -4.22 9.19
C LEU A 308 -0.44 -3.45 8.56
N LEU A 309 -0.96 -3.91 7.43
CA LEU A 309 -2.12 -3.29 6.76
C LEU A 309 -3.36 -3.31 7.66
N ASP A 310 -3.65 -4.45 8.30
CA ASP A 310 -4.76 -4.59 9.24
C ASP A 310 -4.65 -3.62 10.42
N THR A 311 -3.45 -3.51 10.99
CA THR A 311 -3.21 -2.60 12.12
C THR A 311 -3.26 -1.12 11.68
N ILE A 312 -2.88 -0.80 10.43
CA ILE A 312 -3.07 0.53 9.85
C ILE A 312 -4.56 0.85 9.73
N CYS A 313 -5.38 -0.08 9.27
CA CYS A 313 -6.85 0.09 9.24
C CYS A 313 -7.41 0.32 10.64
N LEU A 314 -6.95 -0.45 11.65
CA LEU A 314 -7.41 -0.36 13.04
C LEU A 314 -7.31 1.05 13.62
N ILE A 315 -6.23 1.79 13.34
CA ILE A 315 -6.04 3.14 13.89
C ILE A 315 -6.75 4.25 13.11
N GLN A 316 -7.22 3.98 11.90
CA GLN A 316 -7.74 5.00 10.98
C GLN A 316 -9.25 4.94 10.81
N VAL A 317 -9.83 3.74 10.73
CA VAL A 317 -11.24 3.57 10.36
C VAL A 317 -12.00 2.74 11.39
N PRO A 318 -13.28 3.11 11.67
CA PRO A 318 -14.11 2.36 12.60
C PRO A 318 -14.36 0.96 12.06
N HIS A 319 -14.00 -0.06 12.84
CA HIS A 319 -14.26 -1.46 12.51
C HIS A 319 -13.64 -1.95 11.19
N GLY A 320 -12.77 -1.15 10.56
CA GLY A 320 -12.00 -1.57 9.39
C GLY A 320 -11.03 -2.69 9.76
N ARG A 321 -10.97 -3.72 8.92
CA ARG A 321 -10.08 -4.88 9.12
C ARG A 321 -9.84 -5.65 7.83
N GLU A 322 -8.74 -6.32 7.76
CA GLU A 322 -8.54 -7.35 6.76
C GLU A 322 -9.34 -8.61 7.13
N ARG A 323 -9.81 -9.34 6.14
CA ARG A 323 -10.65 -10.53 6.30
C ARG A 323 -9.97 -11.78 5.78
N THR A 324 -10.33 -12.93 6.36
CA THR A 324 -9.92 -14.24 5.83
C THR A 324 -10.71 -14.57 4.55
N LYS A 325 -10.22 -15.54 3.77
CA LYS A 325 -10.96 -16.05 2.60
C LYS A 325 -12.33 -16.58 2.97
N GLN A 326 -12.45 -17.25 4.13
CA GLN A 326 -13.71 -17.75 4.62
C GLN A 326 -14.70 -16.61 4.89
N GLU A 327 -14.29 -15.56 5.57
CA GLU A 327 -15.14 -14.39 5.87
C GLU A 327 -15.61 -13.68 4.59
N TYR A 328 -14.74 -13.51 3.58
CA TYR A 328 -15.16 -12.99 2.27
C TYR A 328 -16.18 -13.88 1.59
N SER A 329 -15.99 -15.21 1.63
CA SER A 329 -16.94 -16.18 1.05
C SER A 329 -18.29 -16.13 1.75
N GLU A 330 -18.31 -16.05 3.07
CA GLU A 330 -19.54 -15.92 3.87
C GLU A 330 -20.31 -14.64 3.54
N LEU A 331 -19.61 -13.50 3.44
CA LEU A 331 -20.20 -12.22 3.05
C LEU A 331 -20.79 -12.30 1.63
N ALA A 332 -20.09 -12.94 0.69
CA ALA A 332 -20.55 -13.13 -0.67
C ALA A 332 -21.87 -13.92 -0.73
N ILE A 333 -21.93 -15.05 -0.05
CA ILE A 333 -23.15 -15.88 0.02
C ILE A 333 -24.30 -15.10 0.68
N LYS A 334 -24.06 -14.42 1.81
CA LYS A 334 -25.07 -13.59 2.49
C LYS A 334 -25.58 -12.44 1.61
N ALA A 335 -24.76 -11.95 0.66
CA ALA A 335 -25.13 -10.90 -0.29
C ALA A 335 -25.89 -11.44 -1.52
N GLY A 336 -25.90 -12.76 -1.75
CA GLY A 336 -26.61 -13.43 -2.85
C GLY A 336 -25.73 -13.97 -3.95
N PHE A 337 -24.40 -13.78 -3.88
CA PHE A 337 -23.46 -14.35 -4.84
C PHE A 337 -23.38 -15.89 -4.70
N LYS A 338 -23.06 -16.59 -5.79
CA LYS A 338 -22.92 -18.06 -5.82
C LYS A 338 -21.65 -18.55 -5.11
N GLY A 339 -20.64 -17.70 -5.04
CA GLY A 339 -19.35 -18.01 -4.44
C GLY A 339 -18.28 -16.99 -4.82
N VAL A 340 -17.04 -17.24 -4.37
CA VAL A 340 -15.87 -16.42 -4.64
C VAL A 340 -14.77 -17.30 -5.21
N ASN A 341 -14.23 -16.94 -6.39
CA ASN A 341 -12.99 -17.48 -6.90
C ASN A 341 -11.85 -16.61 -6.44
N TYR A 342 -10.77 -17.22 -5.97
CA TYR A 342 -9.57 -16.53 -5.47
C TYR A 342 -8.43 -16.72 -6.46
N GLU A 343 -8.21 -15.71 -7.31
CA GLU A 343 -7.05 -15.66 -8.18
C GLU A 343 -5.92 -14.88 -7.47
N TYR A 344 -4.73 -15.46 -7.39
CA TYR A 344 -3.58 -14.70 -6.89
C TYR A 344 -3.24 -13.61 -7.91
N GLY A 345 -3.49 -12.37 -7.52
CA GLY A 345 -3.22 -11.22 -8.38
C GLY A 345 -1.73 -10.87 -8.42
N ALA A 346 -1.26 -10.18 -7.40
CA ALA A 346 0.14 -9.81 -7.19
C ALA A 346 0.31 -9.12 -5.83
N CYS A 347 1.55 -8.97 -5.36
CA CYS A 347 1.87 -8.17 -4.18
C CYS A 347 1.01 -8.57 -2.97
N ASN A 348 0.89 -9.87 -2.72
CA ASN A 348 0.08 -10.47 -1.64
C ASN A 348 -1.42 -10.12 -1.66
N LEU A 349 -1.92 -9.55 -2.77
CA LEU A 349 -3.34 -9.30 -2.98
C LEU A 349 -3.95 -10.36 -3.90
N TYR A 350 -5.20 -10.70 -3.64
CA TYR A 350 -6.03 -11.55 -4.48
C TYR A 350 -6.96 -10.70 -5.34
N VAL A 351 -7.18 -11.12 -6.56
CA VAL A 351 -8.36 -10.73 -7.33
C VAL A 351 -9.46 -11.74 -6.99
N MET A 352 -10.42 -11.32 -6.19
CA MET A 352 -11.54 -12.16 -5.73
C MET A 352 -12.73 -11.93 -6.65
N GLU A 353 -13.13 -12.97 -7.37
CA GLU A 353 -14.30 -12.91 -8.27
C GLU A 353 -15.55 -13.38 -7.53
N PHE A 354 -16.43 -12.47 -7.18
CA PHE A 354 -17.77 -12.78 -6.63
C PHE A 354 -18.73 -13.01 -7.78
N LEU A 355 -19.27 -14.22 -7.91
CA LEU A 355 -20.03 -14.68 -9.08
C LEU A 355 -21.54 -14.55 -8.84
N LYS A 356 -22.24 -13.82 -9.73
CA LYS A 356 -23.71 -13.72 -9.71
C LYS A 356 -24.40 -14.81 -10.51
#